data_478f3089c12090d5396423a85fb63068
#
_entry.id   478f3089c12090d5396423a85fb63068
#
_cell.length_a   1.000
_cell.length_b   1.000
_cell.length_c   1.000
_cell.angle_alpha   90.00
_cell.angle_beta   90.00
_cell.angle_gamma   90.00
#
_symmetry.space_group_name_H-M   'P 1'
#
loop_
_entity.id
_entity.type
_entity.pdbx_description
1 polymer ?
#
loop_
_entity_poly.entity_id
_entity_poly.type
_entity_poly.pdbx_seq_one_letter_code
_entity_poly.pdbx_strand_id
1 'polypeptide(L)'
;MRDIGFVVLAGPVIPGGCEQLTRAYDRAVATADSSDVHTGRTGASTRINNFVNRGPEFDNIDIYPPLLRACNQVIGAPFKLSGMRARTLHAGAPAEELHVDVKHQADGWPLVGCILMVDAFSAENGATRFVPGSHLQTREPGEVMNNPKDTHPEQVLACGPAGSIIIFNASVWHGYSANKSSTPRRSIAAHFAPQDATASPDDPSQRTLPETLLRIGSVAKYVLNVGNVGTV
;
A
#
# COMPACT_ATOMS: atom_id res chain seq x y z
N MET A 1 5.85 -15.12 -1.27
CA MET A 1 4.61 -14.79 -0.54
C MET A 1 4.28 -15.85 0.50
N ARG A 2 4.17 -17.15 0.11
CA ARG A 2 3.73 -18.22 1.04
C ARG A 2 4.62 -18.31 2.29
N ASP A 3 5.94 -18.33 2.14
CA ASP A 3 6.86 -18.64 3.23
C ASP A 3 7.40 -17.40 3.95
N ILE A 4 7.62 -16.31 3.21
CA ILE A 4 8.23 -15.09 3.76
C ILE A 4 7.25 -13.92 3.93
N GLY A 5 6.06 -13.98 3.32
CA GLY A 5 4.99 -13.01 3.50
C GLY A 5 5.02 -11.79 2.56
N PHE A 6 6.13 -11.51 1.87
CA PHE A 6 6.24 -10.37 0.96
C PHE A 6 7.19 -10.64 -0.21
N VAL A 7 7.19 -9.76 -1.20
CA VAL A 7 8.11 -9.75 -2.34
C VAL A 7 8.33 -8.32 -2.84
N VAL A 8 9.53 -8.04 -3.34
CA VAL A 8 9.85 -6.80 -4.04
C VAL A 8 10.06 -7.13 -5.52
N LEU A 9 9.37 -6.42 -6.39
CA LEU A 9 9.39 -6.63 -7.84
C LEU A 9 9.63 -5.30 -8.56
N ALA A 10 10.03 -5.35 -9.84
CA ALA A 10 9.79 -4.23 -10.73
C ALA A 10 8.28 -3.94 -10.75
N GLY A 11 7.88 -2.68 -10.62
CA GLY A 11 6.46 -2.31 -10.58
C GLY A 11 5.82 -2.24 -11.97
N PRO A 12 4.56 -1.76 -12.04
CA PRO A 12 3.87 -1.56 -13.30
C PRO A 12 4.61 -0.53 -14.17
N VAL A 13 4.41 -0.64 -15.49
CA VAL A 13 4.91 0.39 -16.41
C VAL A 13 4.16 1.70 -16.15
N ILE A 14 4.90 2.73 -15.78
CA ILE A 14 4.36 4.07 -15.55
C ILE A 14 4.49 4.87 -16.84
N PRO A 15 3.38 5.42 -17.38
CA PRO A 15 3.45 6.34 -18.51
C PRO A 15 4.39 7.52 -18.22
N GLY A 16 5.39 7.75 -19.06
CA GLY A 16 6.40 8.78 -18.87
C GLY A 16 7.48 8.48 -17.80
N GLY A 17 7.49 7.26 -17.22
CA GLY A 17 8.51 6.78 -16.30
C GLY A 17 8.44 7.35 -14.88
N CYS A 18 9.46 7.06 -14.06
CA CYS A 18 9.46 7.43 -12.64
C CYS A 18 9.47 8.96 -12.41
N GLU A 19 10.05 9.72 -13.31
CA GLU A 19 10.05 11.19 -13.20
C GLU A 19 8.63 11.77 -13.37
N GLN A 20 7.86 11.22 -14.33
CA GLN A 20 6.45 11.62 -14.49
C GLN A 20 5.62 11.18 -13.27
N LEU A 21 5.86 9.97 -12.73
CA LEU A 21 5.21 9.51 -11.51
C LEU A 21 5.46 10.47 -10.33
N THR A 22 6.70 10.91 -10.17
CA THR A 22 7.07 11.88 -9.11
C THR A 22 6.32 13.19 -9.28
N ARG A 23 6.33 13.77 -10.50
CA ARG A 23 5.59 15.01 -10.79
C ARG A 23 4.09 14.86 -10.58
N ALA A 24 3.51 13.74 -10.99
CA ALA A 24 2.10 13.45 -10.79
C ALA A 24 1.75 13.32 -9.31
N TYR A 25 2.60 12.63 -8.54
CA TYR A 25 2.46 12.50 -7.10
C TYR A 25 2.46 13.88 -6.41
N ASP A 26 3.44 14.72 -6.71
CA ASP A 26 3.55 16.05 -6.09
C ASP A 26 2.35 16.94 -6.43
N ARG A 27 1.85 16.89 -7.69
CA ARG A 27 0.61 17.57 -8.06
C ARG A 27 -0.59 17.06 -7.28
N ALA A 28 -0.74 15.72 -7.18
CA ALA A 28 -1.86 15.11 -6.48
C ALA A 28 -1.88 15.47 -4.99
N VAL A 29 -0.71 15.55 -4.36
CA VAL A 29 -0.57 15.99 -2.95
C VAL A 29 -0.90 17.48 -2.81
N ALA A 30 -0.39 18.33 -3.71
CA ALA A 30 -0.60 19.79 -3.64
C ALA A 30 -2.06 20.21 -3.87
N THR A 31 -2.83 19.40 -4.58
CA THR A 31 -4.24 19.67 -4.93
C THR A 31 -5.24 18.84 -4.14
N ALA A 32 -4.78 18.12 -3.10
CA ALA A 32 -5.66 17.30 -2.29
C ALA A 32 -6.58 18.14 -1.40
N ASP A 33 -7.85 17.74 -1.32
CA ASP A 33 -8.77 18.33 -0.36
C ASP A 33 -8.30 18.04 1.06
N SER A 34 -8.52 19.00 1.96
CA SER A 34 -8.13 18.86 3.36
C SER A 34 -8.76 17.65 4.05
N SER A 35 -9.94 17.22 3.63
CA SER A 35 -10.63 16.01 4.10
C SER A 35 -9.89 14.71 3.74
N ASP A 36 -9.07 14.72 2.68
CA ASP A 36 -8.27 13.56 2.26
C ASP A 36 -6.86 13.58 2.89
N VAL A 37 -6.47 14.70 3.52
CA VAL A 37 -5.13 14.88 4.12
C VAL A 37 -5.11 14.42 5.57
N HIS A 38 -4.25 13.47 5.87
CA HIS A 38 -4.07 12.93 7.22
C HIS A 38 -2.60 12.97 7.63
N THR A 39 -2.32 13.62 8.73
CA THR A 39 -0.99 13.59 9.35
C THR A 39 -0.92 12.43 10.33
N GLY A 40 0.14 11.64 10.26
CA GLY A 40 0.40 10.56 11.22
C GLY A 40 0.50 11.12 12.64
N ARG A 41 0.16 10.28 13.65
CA ARG A 41 0.11 10.69 15.08
C ARG A 41 1.38 11.40 15.58
N THR A 42 2.53 11.08 15.03
CA THR A 42 3.84 11.67 15.41
C THR A 42 4.27 12.82 14.51
N GLY A 43 3.46 13.21 13.51
CA GLY A 43 3.90 14.16 12.48
C GLY A 43 4.93 13.59 11.50
N ALA A 44 5.34 12.34 11.67
CA ALA A 44 6.40 11.70 10.87
C ALA A 44 6.03 11.47 9.40
N SER A 45 4.75 11.41 9.08
CA SER A 45 4.28 11.20 7.70
C SER A 45 2.98 11.93 7.41
N THR A 46 2.80 12.30 6.14
CA THR A 46 1.52 12.77 5.59
C THR A 46 0.95 11.68 4.69
N ARG A 47 -0.35 11.44 4.79
CA ARG A 47 -1.11 10.52 3.94
C ARG A 47 -2.17 11.29 3.19
N ILE A 48 -2.38 10.95 1.92
CA ILE A 48 -3.46 11.49 1.10
C ILE A 48 -4.31 10.31 0.63
N ASN A 49 -5.56 10.30 1.05
CA ASN A 49 -6.52 9.27 0.68
C ASN A 49 -7.13 9.51 -0.71
N ASN A 50 -7.99 8.59 -1.17
CA ASN A 50 -8.73 8.70 -2.42
C ASN A 50 -7.81 8.81 -3.65
N PHE A 51 -6.71 8.05 -3.66
CA PHE A 51 -5.65 8.23 -4.65
C PHE A 51 -6.02 7.69 -6.04
N VAL A 52 -7.04 6.85 -6.16
CA VAL A 52 -7.60 6.38 -7.44
C VAL A 52 -8.11 7.50 -8.35
N ASN A 53 -8.53 8.63 -7.75
CA ASN A 53 -9.07 9.78 -8.48
C ASN A 53 -8.01 10.83 -8.86
N ARG A 54 -6.71 10.58 -8.59
CA ARG A 54 -5.67 11.62 -8.68
C ARG A 54 -4.94 11.71 -10.01
N GLY A 55 -5.29 10.88 -11.00
CA GLY A 55 -4.75 10.98 -12.35
C GLY A 55 -4.45 9.64 -13.02
N PRO A 56 -4.30 9.65 -14.35
CA PRO A 56 -4.09 8.44 -15.15
C PRO A 56 -2.73 7.79 -14.90
N GLU A 57 -1.77 8.50 -14.35
CA GLU A 57 -0.46 7.96 -14.00
C GLU A 57 -0.53 6.85 -12.94
N PHE A 58 -1.65 6.77 -12.22
CA PHE A 58 -1.87 5.80 -11.14
C PHE A 58 -2.77 4.62 -11.52
N ASP A 59 -3.42 4.66 -12.70
CA ASP A 59 -4.45 3.69 -13.10
C ASP A 59 -3.94 2.24 -13.30
N ASN A 60 -2.64 2.04 -13.43
CA ASN A 60 -2.05 0.70 -13.64
C ASN A 60 -1.57 0.04 -12.35
N ILE A 61 -1.67 0.71 -11.20
CA ILE A 61 -1.14 0.21 -9.94
C ILE A 61 -2.04 -0.91 -9.40
N ASP A 62 -3.33 -0.66 -9.34
CA ASP A 62 -4.35 -1.56 -8.78
C ASP A 62 -4.67 -2.76 -9.67
N ILE A 63 -4.33 -2.70 -10.96
CA ILE A 63 -4.51 -3.78 -11.93
C ILE A 63 -3.20 -4.49 -12.33
N TYR A 64 -2.10 -4.22 -11.63
CA TYR A 64 -0.81 -4.83 -11.93
C TYR A 64 -0.87 -6.36 -11.82
N PRO A 65 -0.60 -7.13 -12.90
CA PRO A 65 -0.89 -8.56 -12.93
C PRO A 65 -0.23 -9.40 -11.82
N PRO A 66 1.05 -9.16 -11.40
CA PRO A 66 1.62 -9.86 -10.26
C PRO A 66 0.88 -9.58 -8.95
N LEU A 67 0.37 -8.36 -8.74
CA LEU A 67 -0.42 -7.98 -7.57
C LEU A 67 -1.76 -8.72 -7.56
N LEU A 68 -2.49 -8.73 -8.69
CA LEU A 68 -3.76 -9.46 -8.80
C LEU A 68 -3.58 -10.97 -8.57
N ARG A 69 -2.48 -11.56 -9.06
CA ARG A 69 -2.13 -12.97 -8.76
C ARG A 69 -1.88 -13.20 -7.28
N ALA A 70 -1.19 -12.28 -6.60
CA ALA A 70 -0.97 -12.36 -5.16
C ALA A 70 -2.29 -12.26 -4.38
N CYS A 71 -3.18 -11.35 -4.76
CA CYS A 71 -4.52 -11.22 -4.16
C CYS A 71 -5.31 -12.52 -4.31
N ASN A 72 -5.37 -13.09 -5.51
CA ASN A 72 -6.05 -14.37 -5.75
C ASN A 72 -5.46 -15.52 -4.93
N GLN A 73 -4.13 -15.56 -4.78
CA GLN A 73 -3.45 -16.63 -4.02
C GLN A 73 -3.63 -16.50 -2.50
N VAL A 74 -3.61 -15.29 -1.98
CA VAL A 74 -3.64 -15.02 -0.53
C VAL A 74 -5.07 -14.97 -0.01
N ILE A 75 -5.95 -14.20 -0.67
CA ILE A 75 -7.35 -14.04 -0.27
C ILE A 75 -8.16 -15.29 -0.65
N GLY A 76 -7.88 -15.90 -1.81
CA GLY A 76 -8.55 -17.14 -2.25
C GLY A 76 -10.04 -16.99 -2.60
N ALA A 77 -10.56 -15.77 -2.68
CA ALA A 77 -11.94 -15.42 -2.98
C ALA A 77 -11.98 -14.20 -3.93
N PRO A 78 -13.12 -13.83 -4.52
CA PRO A 78 -13.29 -12.56 -5.19
C PRO A 78 -12.86 -11.41 -4.28
N PHE A 79 -12.11 -10.44 -4.82
CA PHE A 79 -11.52 -9.37 -4.04
C PHE A 79 -11.72 -8.01 -4.70
N LYS A 80 -11.58 -6.95 -3.90
CA LYS A 80 -11.66 -5.55 -4.31
C LYS A 80 -10.52 -4.74 -3.73
N LEU A 81 -10.22 -3.60 -4.35
CA LEU A 81 -9.41 -2.56 -3.74
C LEU A 81 -10.20 -1.94 -2.57
N SER A 82 -9.67 -2.02 -1.36
CA SER A 82 -10.29 -1.44 -0.16
C SER A 82 -9.78 -0.03 0.17
N GLY A 83 -8.71 0.39 -0.48
CA GLY A 83 -8.17 1.74 -0.35
C GLY A 83 -6.84 1.91 -1.06
N MET A 84 -6.60 3.13 -1.57
CA MET A 84 -5.34 3.55 -2.20
C MET A 84 -4.99 4.95 -1.72
N ARG A 85 -3.76 5.12 -1.23
CA ARG A 85 -3.31 6.37 -0.62
C ARG A 85 -1.84 6.67 -0.92
N ALA A 86 -1.52 7.94 -1.06
CA ALA A 86 -0.14 8.40 -1.02
C ALA A 86 0.37 8.44 0.42
N ARG A 87 1.66 8.21 0.62
CA ARG A 87 2.35 8.42 1.89
C ARG A 87 3.68 9.15 1.62
N THR A 88 3.84 10.32 2.21
CA THR A 88 5.10 11.04 2.29
C THR A 88 5.68 10.84 3.68
N LEU A 89 6.81 10.14 3.81
CA LEU A 89 7.57 10.00 5.04
C LEU A 89 8.57 11.16 5.11
N HIS A 90 8.46 12.00 6.13
CA HIS A 90 9.26 13.22 6.25
C HIS A 90 10.72 12.92 6.59
N ALA A 91 11.61 13.87 6.25
CA ALA A 91 13.01 13.84 6.68
C ALA A 91 13.09 13.79 8.21
N GLY A 92 14.01 12.98 8.75
CA GLY A 92 14.19 12.82 10.20
C GLY A 92 13.06 12.02 10.89
N ALA A 93 12.12 11.44 10.15
CA ALA A 93 11.04 10.63 10.75
C ALA A 93 11.60 9.43 11.52
N PRO A 94 11.18 9.19 12.78
CA PRO A 94 11.54 7.99 13.52
C PRO A 94 10.94 6.74 12.90
N ALA A 95 11.46 5.56 13.23
CA ALA A 95 10.89 4.30 12.80
C ALA A 95 9.44 4.13 13.30
N GLU A 96 8.60 3.53 12.48
CA GLU A 96 7.26 3.08 12.85
C GLU A 96 7.36 1.79 13.66
N GLU A 97 6.44 1.59 14.60
CA GLU A 97 6.29 0.30 15.28
C GLU A 97 6.03 -0.82 14.27
N LEU A 98 6.64 -1.97 14.49
CA LEU A 98 6.23 -3.18 13.80
C LEU A 98 4.78 -3.47 14.17
N HIS A 99 3.96 -3.74 13.16
CA HIS A 99 2.54 -4.02 13.30
C HIS A 99 2.08 -4.99 12.22
N VAL A 100 0.84 -5.42 12.32
CA VAL A 100 0.08 -6.08 11.26
C VAL A 100 -1.06 -5.16 10.85
N ASP A 101 -1.43 -5.15 9.57
CA ASP A 101 -2.62 -4.43 9.13
C ASP A 101 -3.90 -5.21 9.48
N VAL A 102 -3.79 -6.55 9.49
CA VAL A 102 -4.87 -7.47 9.87
C VAL A 102 -4.30 -8.70 10.54
N LYS A 103 -4.99 -9.19 11.57
CA LYS A 103 -4.63 -10.47 12.21
C LYS A 103 -4.89 -11.64 11.26
N HIS A 104 -4.04 -12.66 11.35
CA HIS A 104 -4.30 -13.95 10.74
C HIS A 104 -5.63 -14.51 11.27
N GLN A 105 -6.48 -14.98 10.39
CA GLN A 105 -7.77 -15.57 10.72
C GLN A 105 -7.71 -17.09 10.53
N ALA A 106 -8.59 -17.82 11.20
CA ALA A 106 -8.61 -19.29 11.14
C ALA A 106 -8.86 -19.83 9.72
N ASP A 107 -9.54 -19.06 8.87
CA ASP A 107 -9.91 -19.37 7.50
C ASP A 107 -8.97 -18.73 6.45
N GLY A 108 -7.89 -18.05 6.87
CA GLY A 108 -6.87 -17.50 5.97
C GLY A 108 -6.47 -16.05 6.23
N TRP A 109 -6.01 -15.39 5.18
CA TRP A 109 -5.52 -14.02 5.22
C TRP A 109 -6.46 -13.10 4.41
N PRO A 110 -7.24 -12.24 5.07
CA PRO A 110 -8.27 -11.45 4.39
C PRO A 110 -7.75 -10.17 3.73
N LEU A 111 -6.43 -9.92 3.73
CA LEU A 111 -5.89 -8.66 3.23
C LEU A 111 -4.52 -8.83 2.55
N VAL A 112 -4.38 -8.20 1.40
CA VAL A 112 -3.09 -8.04 0.69
C VAL A 112 -2.78 -6.56 0.59
N GLY A 113 -1.55 -6.18 0.96
CA GLY A 113 -1.03 -4.84 0.78
C GLY A 113 -0.06 -4.75 -0.39
N CYS A 114 0.04 -3.57 -0.99
CA CYS A 114 1.16 -3.22 -1.85
C CYS A 114 1.66 -1.80 -1.58
N ILE A 115 2.94 -1.57 -1.90
CA ILE A 115 3.58 -0.26 -1.80
C ILE A 115 4.38 -0.02 -3.07
N LEU A 116 3.95 0.93 -3.91
CA LEU A 116 4.74 1.41 -5.04
C LEU A 116 5.74 2.46 -4.53
N MET A 117 7.01 2.26 -4.84
CA MET A 117 8.10 3.17 -4.51
C MET A 117 8.12 4.33 -5.52
N VAL A 118 7.61 5.50 -5.13
CA VAL A 118 7.71 6.72 -5.96
C VAL A 118 9.15 7.22 -5.97
N ASP A 119 9.80 7.20 -4.81
CA ASP A 119 11.25 7.37 -4.67
C ASP A 119 11.92 6.01 -4.47
N ALA A 120 13.21 5.91 -4.76
CA ALA A 120 14.00 4.73 -4.38
C ALA A 120 13.98 4.53 -2.86
N PHE A 121 13.81 3.29 -2.40
CA PHE A 121 13.88 2.95 -0.98
C PHE A 121 15.27 2.43 -0.62
N SER A 122 15.82 2.95 0.46
CA SER A 122 17.14 2.58 0.99
C SER A 122 17.10 2.48 2.52
N ALA A 123 18.14 1.92 3.11
CA ALA A 123 18.30 1.84 4.56
C ALA A 123 18.29 3.21 5.27
N GLU A 124 18.64 4.28 4.53
CA GLU A 124 18.79 5.62 5.08
C GLU A 124 17.52 6.47 4.98
N ASN A 125 16.56 6.13 4.09
CA ASN A 125 15.40 6.98 3.84
C ASN A 125 14.05 6.37 4.29
N GLY A 126 14.09 5.41 5.21
CA GLY A 126 12.85 4.86 5.78
C GLY A 126 12.22 3.76 4.91
N ALA A 127 13.04 2.88 4.32
CA ALA A 127 12.55 1.69 3.64
C ALA A 127 11.63 0.87 4.56
N THR A 128 10.64 0.22 3.98
CA THR A 128 9.76 -0.68 4.75
C THR A 128 10.57 -1.87 5.25
N ARG A 129 10.46 -2.16 6.54
CA ARG A 129 11.03 -3.33 7.20
C ARG A 129 9.97 -4.42 7.35
N PHE A 130 10.34 -5.64 7.11
CA PHE A 130 9.50 -6.83 7.28
C PHE A 130 10.21 -7.85 8.15
N VAL A 131 9.44 -8.62 8.92
CA VAL A 131 9.93 -9.83 9.61
C VAL A 131 9.45 -11.03 8.79
N PRO A 132 10.34 -11.69 8.00
CA PRO A 132 9.94 -12.80 7.11
C PRO A 132 9.27 -13.93 7.88
N GLY A 133 8.18 -14.49 7.35
CA GLY A 133 7.46 -15.62 7.94
C GLY A 133 6.55 -15.27 9.12
N SER A 134 6.58 -14.03 9.60
CA SER A 134 5.76 -13.62 10.77
C SER A 134 4.25 -13.69 10.53
N HIS A 135 3.79 -13.62 9.28
CA HIS A 135 2.36 -13.80 8.93
C HIS A 135 1.81 -15.21 9.24
N LEU A 136 2.69 -16.18 9.48
CA LEU A 136 2.31 -17.53 9.89
C LEU A 136 2.10 -17.63 11.43
N GLN A 137 2.44 -16.57 12.17
CA GLN A 137 2.27 -16.52 13.61
C GLN A 137 0.89 -15.94 13.97
N THR A 138 0.36 -16.38 15.11
CA THR A 138 -0.90 -15.86 15.65
C THR A 138 -0.71 -14.65 16.57
N ARG A 139 0.51 -14.44 17.07
CA ARG A 139 0.85 -13.31 17.94
C ARG A 139 1.29 -12.08 17.14
N GLU A 140 1.00 -10.91 17.68
CA GLU A 140 1.42 -9.63 17.12
C GLU A 140 2.76 -9.15 17.70
N PRO A 141 3.46 -8.20 17.04
CA PRO A 141 4.73 -7.69 17.53
C PRO A 141 4.67 -7.18 18.98
N GLY A 142 3.60 -6.47 19.35
CA GLY A 142 3.42 -5.94 20.70
C GLY A 142 3.21 -6.99 21.79
N GLU A 143 2.91 -8.24 21.42
CA GLU A 143 2.77 -9.37 22.35
C GLU A 143 4.08 -10.14 22.54
N VAL A 144 5.09 -9.85 21.71
CA VAL A 144 6.36 -10.61 21.65
C VAL A 144 7.56 -9.71 21.93
N MET A 145 7.54 -8.47 21.46
CA MET A 145 8.63 -7.51 21.61
C MET A 145 8.37 -6.59 22.79
N ASN A 146 9.39 -6.30 23.59
CA ASN A 146 9.29 -5.28 24.64
C ASN A 146 8.98 -3.90 24.09
N ASN A 147 9.50 -3.58 22.89
CA ASN A 147 9.21 -2.34 22.17
C ASN A 147 9.19 -2.63 20.65
N PRO A 148 8.03 -2.60 20.00
CA PRO A 148 7.92 -2.86 18.57
C PRO A 148 8.62 -1.81 17.67
N LYS A 149 9.08 -0.68 18.21
CA LYS A 149 9.93 0.28 17.46
C LYS A 149 11.34 -0.20 17.27
N ASP A 150 11.82 -1.08 18.17
CA ASP A 150 13.18 -1.59 18.10
C ASP A 150 13.41 -2.44 16.86
N THR A 151 14.67 -2.63 16.54
CA THR A 151 15.10 -3.50 15.45
C THR A 151 14.83 -4.97 15.83
N HIS A 152 14.00 -5.65 15.04
CA HIS A 152 13.83 -7.09 15.17
C HIS A 152 15.05 -7.79 14.55
N PRO A 153 15.65 -8.83 15.20
CA PRO A 153 16.87 -9.47 14.72
C PRO A 153 16.74 -10.10 13.33
N GLU A 154 15.55 -10.57 12.99
CA GLU A 154 15.26 -11.20 11.68
C GLU A 154 14.65 -10.24 10.66
N GLN A 155 14.51 -8.94 10.98
CA GLN A 155 13.93 -8.01 10.02
C GLN A 155 14.83 -7.81 8.81
N VAL A 156 14.19 -7.61 7.66
CA VAL A 156 14.83 -7.22 6.41
C VAL A 156 14.23 -5.93 5.88
N LEU A 157 15.01 -5.13 5.17
CA LEU A 157 14.57 -3.89 4.55
C LEU A 157 14.20 -4.14 3.09
N ALA A 158 12.99 -3.77 2.71
CA ALA A 158 12.54 -3.81 1.32
C ALA A 158 13.06 -2.58 0.58
N CYS A 159 14.31 -2.66 0.12
CA CYS A 159 14.97 -1.63 -0.69
C CYS A 159 14.78 -1.91 -2.19
N GLY A 160 14.80 -0.84 -3.00
CA GLY A 160 14.71 -0.94 -4.45
C GLY A 160 14.71 0.41 -5.14
N PRO A 161 14.93 0.46 -6.46
CA PRO A 161 14.84 1.70 -7.23
C PRO A 161 13.40 2.24 -7.29
N ALA A 162 13.25 3.53 -7.61
CA ALA A 162 11.96 4.12 -7.92
C ALA A 162 11.22 3.29 -8.99
N GLY A 163 9.92 3.17 -8.88
CA GLY A 163 9.09 2.32 -9.74
C GLY A 163 9.00 0.86 -9.29
N SER A 164 9.78 0.42 -8.29
CA SER A 164 9.59 -0.91 -7.68
C SER A 164 8.30 -0.99 -6.88
N ILE A 165 7.74 -2.19 -6.77
CA ILE A 165 6.56 -2.46 -5.95
C ILE A 165 6.84 -3.56 -4.92
N ILE A 166 6.44 -3.32 -3.69
CA ILE A 166 6.35 -4.34 -2.64
C ILE A 166 4.94 -4.90 -2.68
N ILE A 167 4.79 -6.21 -2.66
CA ILE A 167 3.50 -6.89 -2.47
C ILE A 167 3.63 -7.74 -1.22
N PHE A 168 2.68 -7.65 -0.29
CA PHE A 168 2.79 -8.34 0.99
C PHE A 168 1.45 -8.84 1.53
N ASN A 169 1.50 -9.95 2.25
CA ASN A 169 0.41 -10.41 3.11
C ASN A 169 0.29 -9.44 4.28
N ALA A 170 -0.87 -8.86 4.47
CA ALA A 170 -1.08 -7.80 5.47
C ALA A 170 -0.98 -8.25 6.93
N SER A 171 -0.84 -9.57 7.18
CA SER A 171 -0.52 -10.14 8.49
C SER A 171 0.99 -10.27 8.74
N VAL A 172 1.87 -9.98 7.75
CA VAL A 172 3.32 -9.95 8.01
C VAL A 172 3.67 -8.74 8.88
N TRP A 173 4.52 -8.95 9.86
CA TRP A 173 4.99 -7.85 10.70
C TRP A 173 5.81 -6.87 9.88
N HIS A 174 5.39 -5.62 9.85
CA HIS A 174 6.04 -4.60 9.04
C HIS A 174 5.91 -3.21 9.66
N GLY A 175 6.63 -2.28 9.10
CA GLY A 175 6.65 -0.86 9.43
C GLY A 175 7.72 -0.16 8.59
N TYR A 176 7.82 1.16 8.59
CA TYR A 176 8.97 1.81 7.97
C TYR A 176 10.12 1.97 8.98
N SER A 177 11.35 1.89 8.48
CA SER A 177 12.55 2.25 9.25
C SER A 177 12.67 3.77 9.36
N ALA A 178 13.56 4.27 10.22
CA ALA A 178 13.77 5.72 10.33
C ALA A 178 14.25 6.33 9.01
N ASN A 179 13.69 7.48 8.66
CA ASN A 179 14.23 8.29 7.57
C ASN A 179 15.35 9.21 8.12
N LYS A 180 16.58 8.76 8.00
CA LYS A 180 17.77 9.49 8.44
C LYS A 180 18.27 10.49 7.41
N SER A 181 17.66 10.50 6.21
CA SER A 181 18.04 11.41 5.14
C SER A 181 17.45 12.81 5.36
N SER A 182 17.99 13.79 4.63
CA SER A 182 17.48 15.17 4.64
C SER A 182 16.30 15.41 3.72
N THR A 183 15.82 14.37 3.03
CA THR A 183 14.72 14.46 2.06
C THR A 183 13.53 13.58 2.45
N PRO A 184 12.29 13.97 2.11
CA PRO A 184 11.15 13.09 2.29
C PRO A 184 11.21 11.89 1.33
N ARG A 185 10.54 10.78 1.70
CA ARG A 185 10.37 9.60 0.87
C ARG A 185 8.90 9.40 0.54
N ARG A 186 8.58 9.30 -0.76
CA ARG A 186 7.23 9.17 -1.30
C ARG A 186 6.91 7.73 -1.69
N SER A 187 5.67 7.32 -1.44
CA SER A 187 5.14 6.02 -1.83
C SER A 187 3.63 6.07 -2.05
N ILE A 188 3.10 5.09 -2.78
CA ILE A 188 1.67 4.86 -2.91
C ILE A 188 1.39 3.48 -2.33
N ALA A 189 0.52 3.41 -1.33
CA ALA A 189 0.09 2.18 -0.70
C ALA A 189 -1.35 1.85 -1.09
N ALA A 190 -1.63 0.58 -1.35
CA ALA A 190 -2.97 0.09 -1.61
C ALA A 190 -3.22 -1.23 -0.86
N HIS A 191 -4.48 -1.48 -0.51
CA HIS A 191 -4.91 -2.70 0.15
C HIS A 191 -6.06 -3.34 -0.60
N PHE A 192 -6.08 -4.67 -0.61
CA PHE A 192 -7.09 -5.50 -1.26
C PHE A 192 -7.69 -6.43 -0.24
N ALA A 193 -9.02 -6.47 -0.19
CA ALA A 193 -9.81 -7.29 0.72
C ALA A 193 -10.82 -8.15 -0.06
N PRO A 194 -11.45 -9.17 0.56
CA PRO A 194 -12.59 -9.85 -0.03
C PRO A 194 -13.65 -8.87 -0.54
N GLN A 195 -14.30 -9.21 -1.64
CA GLN A 195 -15.27 -8.32 -2.29
C GLN A 195 -16.45 -7.96 -1.40
N ASP A 196 -16.86 -8.89 -0.52
CA ASP A 196 -17.92 -8.75 0.48
C ASP A 196 -17.48 -8.09 1.79
N ALA A 197 -16.19 -7.77 1.94
CA ALA A 197 -15.69 -7.07 3.13
C ALA A 197 -16.40 -5.71 3.29
N THR A 198 -16.71 -5.38 4.55
CA THR A 198 -17.34 -4.09 4.89
C THR A 198 -16.52 -2.92 4.33
N ALA A 199 -17.20 -2.05 3.60
CA ALA A 199 -16.59 -0.87 3.02
C ALA A 199 -16.09 0.09 4.11
N SER A 200 -14.85 0.56 3.97
CA SER A 200 -14.31 1.64 4.80
C SER A 200 -14.76 3.01 4.25
N PRO A 201 -14.62 4.10 5.02
CA PRO A 201 -14.88 5.45 4.51
C PRO A 201 -14.04 5.83 3.28
N ASP A 202 -12.90 5.17 3.07
CA ASP A 202 -11.99 5.38 1.94
C ASP A 202 -12.15 4.32 0.83
N ASP A 203 -13.21 3.50 0.90
CA ASP A 203 -13.46 2.44 -0.09
C ASP A 203 -13.73 3.06 -1.47
N PRO A 204 -12.94 2.72 -2.48
CA PRO A 204 -13.08 3.26 -3.83
C PRO A 204 -14.46 3.02 -4.44
N SER A 205 -15.15 1.93 -4.07
CA SER A 205 -16.50 1.64 -4.56
C SER A 205 -17.51 2.76 -4.27
N GLN A 206 -17.27 3.55 -3.21
CA GLN A 206 -18.11 4.66 -2.78
C GLN A 206 -17.58 6.03 -3.20
N ARG A 207 -16.29 6.12 -3.58
CA ARG A 207 -15.60 7.40 -3.77
C ARG A 207 -15.05 7.61 -5.18
N THR A 208 -15.16 6.62 -6.09
CA THR A 208 -14.66 6.78 -7.46
C THR A 208 -15.51 7.81 -8.22
N LEU A 209 -14.84 8.81 -8.75
CA LEU A 209 -15.47 9.93 -9.46
C LEU A 209 -15.87 9.54 -10.90
N PRO A 210 -16.88 10.20 -11.48
CA PRO A 210 -17.33 9.93 -12.85
C PRO A 210 -16.21 10.02 -13.89
N GLU A 211 -15.33 11.00 -13.80
CA GLU A 211 -14.18 11.17 -14.70
C GLU A 211 -13.18 10.02 -14.59
N THR A 212 -13.00 9.45 -13.39
CA THR A 212 -12.19 8.24 -13.20
C THR A 212 -12.85 7.05 -13.88
N LEU A 213 -14.16 6.87 -13.69
CA LEU A 213 -14.92 5.78 -14.33
C LEU A 213 -14.88 5.83 -15.86
N LEU A 214 -14.82 7.03 -16.45
CA LEU A 214 -14.68 7.21 -17.90
C LEU A 214 -13.28 6.83 -18.41
N ARG A 215 -12.25 6.98 -17.57
CA ARG A 215 -10.84 6.78 -17.91
C ARG A 215 -10.41 5.32 -17.77
N ILE A 216 -10.87 4.61 -16.74
CA ILE A 216 -10.41 3.26 -16.39
C ILE A 216 -11.10 2.17 -17.20
N GLY A 217 -10.36 1.05 -17.43
CA GLY A 217 -10.87 -0.13 -18.13
C GLY A 217 -11.72 -1.06 -17.25
N SER A 218 -12.28 -2.11 -17.88
CA SER A 218 -13.18 -3.07 -17.20
C SER A 218 -12.54 -3.80 -16.02
N VAL A 219 -11.25 -4.17 -16.12
CA VAL A 219 -10.52 -4.82 -15.02
C VAL A 219 -10.42 -3.91 -13.80
N ALA A 220 -10.07 -2.63 -14.01
CA ALA A 220 -10.01 -1.67 -12.91
C ALA A 220 -11.41 -1.44 -12.30
N LYS A 221 -12.46 -1.33 -13.12
CA LYS A 221 -13.85 -1.23 -12.63
C LYS A 221 -14.25 -2.42 -11.77
N TYR A 222 -13.86 -3.63 -12.16
CA TYR A 222 -14.10 -4.84 -11.37
C TYR A 222 -13.33 -4.77 -10.03
N VAL A 223 -12.05 -4.43 -10.07
CA VAL A 223 -11.19 -4.33 -8.89
C VAL A 223 -11.65 -3.23 -7.92
N LEU A 224 -12.12 -2.10 -8.44
CA LEU A 224 -12.69 -1.01 -7.65
C LEU A 224 -14.12 -1.32 -7.14
N ASN A 225 -14.68 -2.44 -7.57
CA ASN A 225 -16.07 -2.83 -7.27
C ASN A 225 -17.08 -1.73 -7.68
N VAL A 226 -16.82 -1.09 -8.83
CA VAL A 226 -17.68 -0.05 -9.43
C VAL A 226 -18.20 -0.54 -10.78
N GLY A 227 -19.43 -0.24 -11.13
CA GLY A 227 -20.01 -0.59 -12.42
C GLY A 227 -20.82 -1.88 -12.47
N ASN A 228 -21.04 -2.58 -11.36
CA ASN A 228 -22.11 -3.58 -11.23
C ASN A 228 -23.46 -2.91 -10.88
N VAL A 229 -23.82 -1.83 -11.57
CA VAL A 229 -25.19 -1.35 -11.59
C VAL A 229 -25.89 -2.10 -12.72
N GLY A 230 -26.46 -3.26 -12.38
CA GLY A 230 -27.57 -3.90 -13.07
C GLY A 230 -27.43 -4.14 -14.56
N THR A 231 -27.04 -5.33 -14.99
CA THR A 231 -27.79 -5.98 -16.07
C THR A 231 -29.11 -6.47 -15.45
N VAL A 232 -30.12 -5.68 -15.58
CA VAL A 232 -31.52 -6.13 -15.52
C VAL A 232 -31.81 -6.92 -16.80
#